data_3760db1d66a4a5543a2e414dafc91768
#
_entry.id   3760db1d66a4a5543a2e414dafc91768
#
_cell.length_a   1.000
_cell.length_b   1.000
_cell.length_c   1.000
_cell.angle_alpha   90.00
_cell.angle_beta   90.00
_cell.angle_gamma   90.00
#
_symmetry.space_group_name_H-M   'P 1'
#
loop_
_entity.id
_entity.type
_entity.pdbx_description
1 polymer ?
#
loop_
_entity_poly.entity_id
_entity_poly.type
_entity_poly.pdbx_seq_one_letter_code
_entity_poly.pdbx_strand_id
1 'polypeptide(L)'
;MGEARILILTASIGSGHTRAAEAIRTALKARPGAAEQQIDVVDFMSREVSIIHYLMKRIYLTMLRFVPNLYDVFFRIAGKKTSGGAVRAAFAWVMMRTMGRIIRTYQPDLVVATHPFPEGAAALWRIRHGEHFPLAALLTDYALHAIWFVHDVDAYFVATEEMADEMAMLGFDRRRIHATGIPIVLSASRLARREARVQAGISEELPTLLLMGGGLGLGDMDATLAALEQVEQRLAILVVAGRNASLEERARARGKHSHHAVYVSGYTHDVPVLMHAADLLITKPGALTISEAFAAGLPLLLHDPIPGPETENAVYATRCGAAVWLHPGERMAPAVEDILAHHLPVMRRAARNCAREEAAQRVAEILTEMLQRK
;
A
#
# COMPACT_ATOMS: atom_id res chain seq x y z
N MET A 1 5.52 30.14 20.24
CA MET A 1 6.08 28.81 19.91
C MET A 1 6.25 28.80 18.40
N GLY A 2 7.43 28.38 17.87
CA GLY A 2 7.63 28.30 16.43
C GLY A 2 6.72 27.24 15.79
N GLU A 3 6.52 27.36 14.48
CA GLU A 3 5.77 26.41 13.66
C GLU A 3 6.40 25.02 13.74
N ALA A 4 5.65 23.99 14.18
CA ALA A 4 6.18 22.62 14.31
C ALA A 4 6.43 22.00 12.92
N ARG A 5 7.58 21.39 12.71
CA ARG A 5 8.01 20.81 11.44
C ARG A 5 7.95 19.29 11.47
N ILE A 6 7.03 18.73 10.70
CA ILE A 6 6.85 17.29 10.53
C ILE A 6 7.42 16.86 9.18
N LEU A 7 8.36 15.94 9.19
CA LEU A 7 8.97 15.38 7.99
C LEU A 7 8.50 13.94 7.79
N ILE A 8 7.78 13.69 6.70
CA ILE A 8 7.35 12.34 6.30
C ILE A 8 8.30 11.84 5.21
N LEU A 9 9.04 10.79 5.52
CA LEU A 9 10.00 10.15 4.63
C LEU A 9 9.38 8.92 3.98
N THR A 10 9.29 8.93 2.66
CA THR A 10 8.75 7.81 1.88
C THR A 10 9.78 7.28 0.89
N ALA A 11 9.47 6.19 0.19
CA ALA A 11 10.25 5.69 -0.93
C ALA A 11 9.32 5.22 -2.04
N SER A 12 9.51 5.75 -3.25
CA SER A 12 8.70 5.42 -4.42
C SER A 12 9.10 4.05 -5.03
N ILE A 13 9.21 3.03 -4.17
CA ILE A 13 9.36 1.62 -4.52
C ILE A 13 7.95 1.03 -4.49
N GLY A 14 7.23 1.13 -5.61
CA GLY A 14 5.78 0.95 -5.65
C GLY A 14 5.02 2.22 -5.26
N SER A 15 3.69 2.19 -5.30
CA SER A 15 2.84 3.35 -4.97
C SER A 15 2.37 3.35 -3.50
N GLY A 16 2.49 2.22 -2.81
CA GLY A 16 1.92 2.01 -1.47
C GLY A 16 2.48 3.00 -0.44
N HIS A 17 3.78 3.01 -0.24
CA HIS A 17 4.44 3.86 0.75
C HIS A 17 4.16 5.36 0.53
N THR A 18 4.17 5.82 -0.72
CA THR A 18 3.89 7.21 -1.06
C THR A 18 2.43 7.58 -0.78
N ARG A 19 1.49 6.68 -1.09
CA ARG A 19 0.06 6.91 -0.82
C ARG A 19 -0.24 6.92 0.68
N ALA A 20 0.40 6.05 1.47
CA ALA A 20 0.30 6.08 2.92
C ALA A 20 0.86 7.39 3.51
N ALA A 21 2.01 7.88 3.01
CA ALA A 21 2.57 9.17 3.38
C ALA A 21 1.59 10.33 3.10
N GLU A 22 0.96 10.34 1.92
CA GLU A 22 -0.04 11.34 1.55
C GLU A 22 -1.31 11.25 2.41
N ALA A 23 -1.75 10.05 2.79
CA ALA A 23 -2.87 9.86 3.69
C ALA A 23 -2.59 10.46 5.07
N ILE A 24 -1.40 10.22 5.63
CA ILE A 24 -0.95 10.81 6.90
C ILE A 24 -0.90 12.35 6.77
N ARG A 25 -0.28 12.88 5.70
CA ARG A 25 -0.21 14.32 5.46
C ARG A 25 -1.60 14.96 5.41
N THR A 26 -2.53 14.33 4.72
CA THR A 26 -3.91 14.80 4.61
C THR A 26 -4.61 14.80 5.96
N ALA A 27 -4.45 13.72 6.73
CA ALA A 27 -5.04 13.61 8.07
C ALA A 27 -4.45 14.64 9.05
N LEU A 28 -3.12 14.85 9.04
CA LEU A 28 -2.46 15.88 9.85
C LEU A 28 -2.97 17.28 9.50
N LYS A 29 -3.10 17.62 8.20
CA LYS A 29 -3.63 18.92 7.75
C LYS A 29 -5.09 19.16 8.10
N ALA A 30 -5.87 18.11 8.29
CA ALA A 30 -7.28 18.22 8.68
C ALA A 30 -7.48 18.44 10.19
N ARG A 31 -6.42 18.35 11.02
CA ARG A 31 -6.53 18.51 12.47
C ARG A 31 -6.63 19.97 12.89
N PRO A 32 -7.32 20.27 14.03
CA PRO A 32 -7.25 21.60 14.66
C PRO A 32 -5.79 21.97 15.00
N GLY A 33 -5.38 23.19 14.70
CA GLY A 33 -4.01 23.67 14.89
C GLY A 33 -3.01 23.28 13.79
N ALA A 34 -3.44 22.61 12.73
CA ALA A 34 -2.58 22.23 11.60
C ALA A 34 -2.01 23.44 10.83
N ALA A 35 -2.64 24.61 10.93
CA ALA A 35 -2.15 25.84 10.31
C ALA A 35 -0.79 26.30 10.89
N GLU A 36 -0.43 25.85 12.09
CA GLU A 36 0.83 26.12 12.77
C GLU A 36 1.87 25.01 12.55
N GLN A 37 1.67 24.14 11.55
CA GLN A 37 2.55 23.00 11.25
C GLN A 37 3.01 23.02 9.81
N GLN A 38 4.32 22.95 9.61
CA GLN A 38 4.90 22.65 8.31
C GLN A 38 5.00 21.12 8.14
N ILE A 39 4.35 20.56 7.11
CA ILE A 39 4.32 19.11 6.85
C ILE A 39 4.90 18.83 5.48
N ASP A 40 6.13 18.31 5.45
CA ASP A 40 6.86 17.99 4.25
C ASP A 40 6.88 16.48 3.98
N VAL A 41 6.66 16.08 2.72
CA VAL A 41 6.79 14.69 2.26
C VAL A 41 7.97 14.60 1.32
N VAL A 42 8.96 13.78 1.65
CA VAL A 42 10.19 13.61 0.87
C VAL A 42 10.31 12.18 0.38
N ASP A 43 10.34 11.99 -0.93
CA ASP A 43 10.69 10.69 -1.53
C ASP A 43 12.20 10.47 -1.47
N PHE A 44 12.62 9.65 -0.54
CA PHE A 44 14.02 9.32 -0.28
C PHE A 44 14.74 8.64 -1.46
N MET A 45 13.98 8.06 -2.38
CA MET A 45 14.46 7.37 -3.58
C MET A 45 14.28 8.19 -4.86
N SER A 46 13.93 9.48 -4.75
CA SER A 46 13.84 10.35 -5.91
C SER A 46 15.22 10.75 -6.43
N ARG A 47 15.28 11.10 -7.71
CA ARG A 47 16.51 11.57 -8.35
C ARG A 47 16.99 12.90 -7.77
N GLU A 48 16.05 13.76 -7.40
CA GLU A 48 16.30 15.09 -6.83
C GLU A 48 16.97 14.97 -5.45
N VAL A 49 16.60 13.98 -4.67
CA VAL A 49 17.17 13.71 -3.35
C VAL A 49 18.54 13.04 -3.47
N SER A 50 18.66 12.00 -4.31
CA SER A 50 19.91 11.27 -4.48
C SER A 50 19.93 10.44 -5.77
N ILE A 51 20.90 10.70 -6.63
CA ILE A 51 21.12 9.91 -7.85
C ILE A 51 21.45 8.44 -7.51
N ILE A 52 22.23 8.21 -6.45
CA ILE A 52 22.60 6.85 -6.01
C ILE A 52 21.36 6.08 -5.57
N HIS A 53 20.50 6.67 -4.74
CA HIS A 53 19.26 6.03 -4.29
C HIS A 53 18.31 5.77 -5.46
N TYR A 54 18.20 6.71 -6.39
CA TYR A 54 17.42 6.52 -7.61
C TYR A 54 17.94 5.36 -8.45
N LEU A 55 19.26 5.23 -8.61
CA LEU A 55 19.86 4.11 -9.33
C LEU A 55 19.62 2.77 -8.62
N MET A 56 19.76 2.73 -7.29
CA MET A 56 19.42 1.56 -6.48
C MET A 56 17.95 1.12 -6.69
N LYS A 57 17.02 2.09 -6.67
CA LYS A 57 15.61 1.83 -6.98
C LYS A 57 15.43 1.24 -8.38
N ARG A 58 16.11 1.80 -9.38
CA ARG A 58 16.06 1.30 -10.76
C ARG A 58 16.56 -0.15 -10.87
N ILE A 59 17.68 -0.46 -10.23
CA ILE A 59 18.23 -1.83 -10.18
C ILE A 59 17.21 -2.77 -9.51
N TYR A 60 16.68 -2.38 -8.37
CA TYR A 60 15.67 -3.14 -7.63
C TYR A 60 14.41 -3.44 -8.48
N LEU A 61 13.83 -2.43 -9.14
CA LEU A 61 12.65 -2.61 -9.99
C LEU A 61 12.94 -3.47 -11.23
N THR A 62 14.16 -3.36 -11.79
CA THR A 62 14.61 -4.21 -12.90
C THR A 62 14.74 -5.66 -12.45
N MET A 63 15.32 -5.91 -11.28
CA MET A 63 15.43 -7.24 -10.70
C MET A 63 14.05 -7.88 -10.45
N LEU A 64 13.11 -7.13 -9.88
CA LEU A 64 11.72 -7.59 -9.70
C LEU A 64 11.05 -7.99 -11.02
N ARG A 65 11.32 -7.25 -12.09
CA ARG A 65 10.68 -7.46 -13.39
C ARG A 65 11.26 -8.63 -14.16
N PHE A 66 12.60 -8.81 -14.13
CA PHE A 66 13.28 -9.75 -15.01
C PHE A 66 13.83 -10.99 -14.28
N VAL A 67 14.05 -10.91 -12.97
CA VAL A 67 14.64 -12.01 -12.18
C VAL A 67 13.93 -12.13 -10.81
N PRO A 68 12.61 -12.41 -10.78
CA PRO A 68 11.82 -12.43 -9.54
C PRO A 68 12.31 -13.49 -8.53
N ASN A 69 12.86 -14.61 -9.01
CA ASN A 69 13.42 -15.65 -8.13
C ASN A 69 14.64 -15.15 -7.33
N LEU A 70 15.47 -14.28 -7.90
CA LEU A 70 16.62 -13.69 -7.21
C LEU A 70 16.13 -12.70 -6.14
N TYR A 71 15.05 -11.96 -6.43
CA TYR A 71 14.41 -11.10 -5.47
C TYR A 71 13.87 -11.88 -4.25
N ASP A 72 13.19 -13.01 -4.48
CA ASP A 72 12.68 -13.86 -3.41
C ASP A 72 13.82 -14.38 -2.49
N VAL A 73 14.93 -14.81 -3.08
CA VAL A 73 16.13 -15.22 -2.30
C VAL A 73 16.67 -14.03 -1.49
N PHE A 74 16.81 -12.85 -2.10
CA PHE A 74 17.27 -11.65 -1.40
C PHE A 74 16.31 -11.26 -0.26
N PHE A 75 15.01 -11.29 -0.53
CA PHE A 75 13.98 -10.96 0.45
C PHE A 75 14.00 -11.93 1.65
N ARG A 76 14.12 -13.23 1.39
CA ARG A 76 14.26 -14.26 2.45
C ARG A 76 15.54 -14.10 3.27
N ILE A 77 16.66 -13.73 2.64
CA ILE A 77 17.92 -13.46 3.36
C ILE A 77 17.77 -12.21 4.22
N ALA A 78 17.21 -11.14 3.67
CA ALA A 78 16.95 -9.89 4.40
C ALA A 78 15.91 -10.07 5.52
N GLY A 79 14.98 -11.01 5.38
CA GLY A 79 13.96 -11.35 6.38
C GLY A 79 14.46 -12.17 7.56
N LYS A 80 15.65 -12.78 7.49
CA LYS A 80 16.21 -13.55 8.62
C LYS A 80 16.69 -12.62 9.73
N LYS A 81 16.41 -12.97 10.99
CA LYS A 81 16.83 -12.20 12.18
C LYS A 81 18.33 -11.89 12.22
N THR A 82 19.18 -12.81 11.76
CA THR A 82 20.65 -12.67 11.80
C THR A 82 21.23 -11.88 10.64
N SER A 83 20.75 -12.07 9.40
CA SER A 83 21.27 -11.41 8.22
C SER A 83 20.55 -10.09 7.89
N GLY A 84 19.26 -9.95 8.23
CA GLY A 84 18.48 -8.75 7.98
C GLY A 84 19.03 -7.51 8.68
N GLY A 85 19.56 -7.67 9.90
CA GLY A 85 20.21 -6.59 10.64
C GLY A 85 21.45 -6.03 9.94
N ALA A 86 22.32 -6.89 9.40
CA ALA A 86 23.51 -6.48 8.68
C ALA A 86 23.18 -5.78 7.34
N VAL A 87 22.23 -6.32 6.60
CA VAL A 87 21.74 -5.72 5.35
C VAL A 87 21.18 -4.32 5.62
N ARG A 88 20.30 -4.19 6.61
CA ARG A 88 19.75 -2.90 7.04
C ARG A 88 20.83 -1.91 7.44
N ALA A 89 21.80 -2.32 8.26
CA ALA A 89 22.90 -1.46 8.73
C ALA A 89 23.75 -0.96 7.56
N ALA A 90 24.05 -1.80 6.58
CA ALA A 90 24.78 -1.42 5.38
C ALA A 90 24.01 -0.38 4.54
N PHE A 91 22.71 -0.60 4.30
CA PHE A 91 21.86 0.37 3.60
C PHE A 91 21.77 1.69 4.37
N ALA A 92 21.51 1.64 5.68
CA ALA A 92 21.45 2.84 6.52
C ALA A 92 22.75 3.64 6.48
N TRP A 93 23.92 2.99 6.48
CA TRP A 93 25.22 3.64 6.39
C TRP A 93 25.43 4.35 5.04
N VAL A 94 25.10 3.70 3.93
CA VAL A 94 25.17 4.30 2.58
C VAL A 94 24.25 5.52 2.47
N MET A 95 23.08 5.45 3.10
CA MET A 95 22.03 6.46 3.02
C MET A 95 22.21 7.60 4.03
N MET A 96 23.11 7.45 5.02
CA MET A 96 23.27 8.38 6.13
C MET A 96 23.67 9.81 5.69
N ARG A 97 24.53 9.94 4.65
CA ARG A 97 24.92 11.28 4.14
C ARG A 97 23.74 12.04 3.57
N THR A 98 22.88 11.35 2.85
CA THR A 98 21.64 11.93 2.29
C THR A 98 20.69 12.29 3.42
N MET A 99 20.52 11.41 4.42
CA MET A 99 19.71 11.70 5.60
C MET A 99 20.18 12.95 6.31
N GLY A 100 21.47 13.09 6.56
CA GLY A 100 22.01 14.29 7.21
C GLY A 100 21.77 15.58 6.43
N ARG A 101 21.76 15.54 5.10
CA ARG A 101 21.38 16.69 4.27
C ARG A 101 19.90 17.02 4.45
N ILE A 102 19.02 16.03 4.42
CA ILE A 102 17.59 16.19 4.61
C ILE A 102 17.29 16.78 6.00
N ILE A 103 17.83 16.20 7.07
CA ILE A 103 17.62 16.69 8.44
C ILE A 103 18.07 18.15 8.59
N ARG A 104 19.25 18.51 8.06
CA ARG A 104 19.72 19.91 8.10
C ARG A 104 18.88 20.88 7.28
N THR A 105 18.29 20.41 6.17
CA THR A 105 17.44 21.25 5.31
C THR A 105 16.07 21.49 5.93
N TYR A 106 15.42 20.43 6.44
CA TYR A 106 14.06 20.51 6.95
C TYR A 106 13.99 20.80 8.46
N GLN A 107 15.07 20.54 9.21
CA GLN A 107 15.15 20.72 10.67
C GLN A 107 13.88 20.21 11.38
N PRO A 108 13.51 18.93 11.24
CA PRO A 108 12.22 18.44 11.69
C PRO A 108 12.13 18.35 13.20
N ASP A 109 10.96 18.65 13.74
CA ASP A 109 10.59 18.38 15.12
C ASP A 109 10.09 16.94 15.31
N LEU A 110 9.63 16.29 14.23
CA LEU A 110 9.19 14.90 14.18
C LEU A 110 9.49 14.31 12.80
N VAL A 111 9.98 13.08 12.77
CA VAL A 111 10.21 12.32 11.54
C VAL A 111 9.29 11.10 11.52
N VAL A 112 8.60 10.89 10.39
CA VAL A 112 7.77 9.70 10.13
C VAL A 112 8.31 8.98 8.92
N ALA A 113 8.67 7.72 9.03
CA ALA A 113 9.13 6.89 7.91
C ALA A 113 8.04 5.91 7.49
N THR A 114 7.66 5.92 6.20
CA THR A 114 6.73 4.96 5.61
C THR A 114 7.43 3.86 4.83
N HIS A 115 8.77 3.78 4.94
CA HIS A 115 9.61 2.77 4.29
C HIS A 115 10.83 2.46 5.18
N PRO A 116 11.31 1.19 5.25
CA PRO A 116 12.40 0.81 6.16
C PRO A 116 13.75 1.47 5.84
N PHE A 117 14.00 1.88 4.60
CA PHE A 117 15.27 2.52 4.25
C PHE A 117 15.44 3.90 4.91
N PRO A 118 14.52 4.87 4.74
CA PRO A 118 14.62 6.13 5.47
C PRO A 118 14.48 5.95 6.98
N GLU A 119 13.72 4.98 7.48
CA GLU A 119 13.64 4.64 8.90
C GLU A 119 15.01 4.31 9.48
N GLY A 120 15.68 3.30 8.91
CA GLY A 120 17.02 2.89 9.36
C GLY A 120 18.06 3.98 9.24
N ALA A 121 17.99 4.80 8.18
CA ALA A 121 18.91 5.92 7.98
C ALA A 121 18.68 7.05 9.01
N ALA A 122 17.43 7.36 9.35
CA ALA A 122 17.07 8.36 10.36
C ALA A 122 17.48 7.93 11.77
N ALA A 123 17.21 6.67 12.14
CA ALA A 123 17.62 6.09 13.40
C ALA A 123 19.15 6.10 13.56
N LEU A 124 19.89 5.67 12.54
CA LEU A 124 21.35 5.68 12.56
C LEU A 124 21.92 7.11 12.64
N TRP A 125 21.30 8.06 11.94
CA TRP A 125 21.69 9.47 12.01
C TRP A 125 21.52 10.01 13.41
N ARG A 126 20.36 9.78 14.03
CA ARG A 126 20.02 10.20 15.39
C ARG A 126 21.02 9.68 16.42
N ILE A 127 21.33 8.39 16.38
CA ILE A 127 22.29 7.75 17.28
C ILE A 127 23.71 8.38 17.12
N ARG A 128 24.16 8.59 15.88
CA ARG A 128 25.53 9.05 15.62
C ARG A 128 25.77 10.52 15.92
N HIS A 129 24.77 11.36 15.84
CA HIS A 129 24.88 12.80 15.98
C HIS A 129 24.27 13.34 17.28
N GLY A 130 23.70 12.45 18.11
CA GLY A 130 23.05 12.86 19.37
C GLY A 130 21.83 13.75 19.15
N GLU A 131 21.17 13.63 18.01
CA GLU A 131 19.96 14.43 17.71
C GLU A 131 18.72 13.82 18.35
N HIS A 132 17.79 14.68 18.82
CA HIS A 132 16.64 14.27 19.64
C HIS A 132 15.30 14.65 19.00
N PHE A 133 15.08 14.30 17.75
CA PHE A 133 13.73 14.35 17.16
C PHE A 133 13.03 13.00 17.37
N PRO A 134 11.74 12.95 17.74
CA PRO A 134 10.95 11.74 17.72
C PRO A 134 10.93 11.10 16.32
N LEU A 135 11.08 9.77 16.26
CA LEU A 135 11.05 8.99 15.04
C LEU A 135 9.91 7.97 15.11
N ALA A 136 9.01 8.04 14.15
CA ALA A 136 7.93 7.07 13.98
C ALA A 136 8.11 6.24 12.71
N ALA A 137 7.76 4.96 12.75
CA ALA A 137 7.78 4.04 11.61
C ALA A 137 6.36 3.54 11.32
N LEU A 138 5.96 3.61 10.05
CA LEU A 138 4.68 3.10 9.57
C LEU A 138 4.91 1.91 8.64
N LEU A 139 4.51 0.74 9.07
CA LEU A 139 4.52 -0.48 8.25
C LEU A 139 3.33 -0.48 7.29
N THR A 140 3.60 -0.72 6.02
CA THR A 140 2.62 -0.62 4.93
C THR A 140 2.23 -1.96 4.33
N ASP A 141 2.44 -3.05 5.07
CA ASP A 141 2.06 -4.42 4.73
C ASP A 141 1.33 -5.09 5.90
N TYR A 142 0.64 -6.20 5.62
CA TYR A 142 -0.04 -7.01 6.62
C TYR A 142 0.87 -8.11 7.20
N ALA A 143 2.17 -7.93 7.09
CA ALA A 143 3.16 -8.84 7.65
C ALA A 143 4.36 -8.08 8.22
N LEU A 144 5.00 -8.68 9.22
CA LEU A 144 6.25 -8.18 9.78
C LEU A 144 7.43 -8.69 8.97
N HIS A 145 8.33 -7.80 8.65
CA HIS A 145 9.61 -8.14 8.02
C HIS A 145 10.77 -7.56 8.81
N ALA A 146 11.83 -8.35 9.01
CA ALA A 146 12.96 -7.96 9.87
C ALA A 146 13.67 -6.66 9.45
N ILE A 147 13.49 -6.20 8.22
CA ILE A 147 14.04 -4.93 7.74
C ILE A 147 13.46 -3.71 8.48
N TRP A 148 12.26 -3.85 9.07
CA TRP A 148 11.61 -2.83 9.90
C TRP A 148 12.03 -2.86 11.38
N PHE A 149 12.86 -3.81 11.80
CA PHE A 149 13.16 -4.00 13.22
C PHE A 149 14.30 -3.10 13.68
N VAL A 150 14.03 -1.81 13.84
CA VAL A 150 14.93 -0.78 14.34
C VAL A 150 14.54 -0.39 15.75
N HIS A 151 15.31 -0.74 16.77
CA HIS A 151 14.96 -0.48 18.18
C HIS A 151 14.96 1.01 18.57
N ASP A 152 15.66 1.87 17.82
CA ASP A 152 15.71 3.30 18.07
C ASP A 152 14.60 4.06 17.33
N VAL A 153 13.35 3.60 17.50
CA VAL A 153 12.13 4.22 17.00
C VAL A 153 11.19 4.43 18.19
N ASP A 154 10.53 5.58 18.24
CA ASP A 154 9.70 5.97 19.38
C ASP A 154 8.26 5.49 19.24
N ALA A 155 7.77 5.32 18.01
CA ALA A 155 6.44 4.74 17.74
C ALA A 155 6.44 3.90 16.46
N TYR A 156 5.82 2.73 16.53
CA TYR A 156 5.53 1.88 15.38
C TYR A 156 4.03 1.87 15.11
N PHE A 157 3.67 2.02 13.85
CA PHE A 157 2.31 1.87 13.38
C PHE A 157 2.21 0.59 12.53
N VAL A 158 1.37 -0.34 12.95
CA VAL A 158 1.19 -1.64 12.31
C VAL A 158 -0.27 -1.84 11.87
N ALA A 159 -0.50 -2.77 10.95
CA ALA A 159 -1.80 -2.97 10.36
C ALA A 159 -2.81 -3.63 11.32
N THR A 160 -2.36 -4.54 12.20
CA THR A 160 -3.26 -5.34 13.05
C THR A 160 -2.71 -5.51 14.46
N GLU A 161 -3.59 -5.88 15.41
CA GLU A 161 -3.19 -6.22 16.78
C GLU A 161 -2.28 -7.46 16.83
N GLU A 162 -2.54 -8.45 15.96
CA GLU A 162 -1.68 -9.64 15.87
C GLU A 162 -0.25 -9.27 15.50
N MET A 163 -0.06 -8.32 14.58
CA MET A 163 1.28 -7.80 14.24
C MET A 163 1.92 -7.07 15.44
N ALA A 164 1.13 -6.31 16.20
CA ALA A 164 1.63 -5.62 17.38
C ALA A 164 2.10 -6.60 18.45
N ASP A 165 1.34 -7.66 18.68
CA ASP A 165 1.67 -8.70 19.65
C ASP A 165 2.89 -9.54 19.19
N GLU A 166 2.96 -9.89 17.91
CA GLU A 166 4.12 -10.57 17.32
C GLU A 166 5.39 -9.71 17.46
N MET A 167 5.31 -8.42 17.18
CA MET A 167 6.44 -7.50 17.32
C MET A 167 6.87 -7.36 18.78
N ALA A 168 5.92 -7.35 19.74
CA ALA A 168 6.23 -7.38 21.17
C ALA A 168 6.93 -8.67 21.60
N MET A 169 6.51 -9.83 21.08
CA MET A 169 7.21 -11.12 21.30
C MET A 169 8.63 -11.13 20.73
N LEU A 170 8.92 -10.29 19.74
CA LEU A 170 10.27 -10.09 19.19
C LEU A 170 11.15 -9.17 20.06
N GLY A 171 10.63 -8.64 21.18
CA GLY A 171 11.36 -7.82 22.14
C GLY A 171 11.19 -6.31 21.99
N PHE A 172 10.23 -5.86 21.18
CA PHE A 172 9.88 -4.44 21.08
C PHE A 172 8.92 -4.03 22.21
N ASP A 173 9.05 -2.80 22.71
CA ASP A 173 8.16 -2.27 23.75
C ASP A 173 6.72 -2.13 23.21
N ARG A 174 5.80 -2.95 23.70
CA ARG A 174 4.39 -2.96 23.29
C ARG A 174 3.72 -1.58 23.38
N ARG A 175 4.15 -0.73 24.30
CA ARG A 175 3.63 0.64 24.49
C ARG A 175 3.98 1.58 23.34
N ARG A 176 5.01 1.25 22.55
CA ARG A 176 5.42 1.99 21.35
C ARG A 176 4.79 1.46 20.07
N ILE A 177 4.01 0.36 20.14
CA ILE A 177 3.42 -0.28 18.97
C ILE A 177 1.92 -0.03 18.94
N HIS A 178 1.46 0.60 17.87
CA HIS A 178 0.09 1.03 17.67
C HIS A 178 -0.55 0.30 16.49
N ALA A 179 -1.55 -0.53 16.74
CA ALA A 179 -2.30 -1.23 15.69
C ALA A 179 -3.39 -0.29 15.13
N THR A 180 -2.99 0.58 14.23
CA THR A 180 -3.87 1.62 13.65
C THR A 180 -4.56 1.18 12.36
N GLY A 181 -4.04 0.15 11.69
CA GLY A 181 -4.34 -0.09 10.28
C GLY A 181 -3.38 0.64 9.36
N ILE A 182 -3.46 0.35 8.06
CA ILE A 182 -2.68 1.04 7.03
C ILE A 182 -3.41 2.30 6.60
N PRO A 183 -2.81 3.50 6.70
CA PRO A 183 -3.43 4.75 6.30
C PRO A 183 -3.78 4.80 4.81
N ILE A 184 -5.03 5.14 4.52
CA ILE A 184 -5.56 5.35 3.17
C ILE A 184 -6.22 6.71 3.07
N VAL A 185 -6.31 7.27 1.86
CA VAL A 185 -7.08 8.49 1.60
C VAL A 185 -8.52 8.12 1.32
N LEU A 186 -9.41 8.50 2.21
CA LEU A 186 -10.86 8.30 2.07
C LEU A 186 -11.46 9.47 1.27
N SER A 187 -11.31 9.47 -0.05
CA SER A 187 -11.80 10.58 -0.90
C SER A 187 -13.24 10.42 -1.39
N ALA A 188 -13.82 9.21 -1.29
CA ALA A 188 -15.17 8.93 -1.78
C ALA A 188 -15.91 7.96 -0.85
N SER A 189 -15.60 7.98 0.43
CA SER A 189 -15.84 6.90 1.39
C SER A 189 -17.31 6.55 1.68
N ARG A 190 -18.28 7.21 1.06
CA ARG A 190 -19.72 6.97 1.35
C ARG A 190 -20.63 7.06 0.14
N LEU A 191 -20.09 6.93 -1.08
CA LEU A 191 -20.96 6.84 -2.26
C LEU A 191 -21.75 5.54 -2.20
N ALA A 192 -23.07 5.65 -2.35
CA ALA A 192 -23.88 4.46 -2.61
C ALA A 192 -23.44 3.86 -3.96
N ARG A 193 -23.46 2.52 -4.07
CA ARG A 193 -23.03 1.84 -5.31
C ARG A 193 -23.71 2.39 -6.56
N ARG A 194 -25.00 2.66 -6.46
CA ARG A 194 -25.78 3.24 -7.56
C ARG A 194 -25.22 4.58 -8.01
N GLU A 195 -24.92 5.46 -7.08
CA GLU A 195 -24.35 6.79 -7.36
C GLU A 195 -22.95 6.65 -7.98
N ALA A 196 -22.12 5.74 -7.44
CA ALA A 196 -20.79 5.47 -7.98
C ALA A 196 -20.86 4.93 -9.43
N ARG A 197 -21.81 4.07 -9.74
CA ARG A 197 -22.05 3.56 -11.11
C ARG A 197 -22.49 4.67 -12.06
N VAL A 198 -23.41 5.52 -11.65
CA VAL A 198 -23.84 6.68 -12.44
C VAL A 198 -22.64 7.60 -12.71
N GLN A 199 -21.85 7.93 -11.69
CA GLN A 199 -20.67 8.78 -11.85
C GLN A 199 -19.61 8.14 -12.76
N ALA A 200 -19.45 6.81 -12.72
CA ALA A 200 -18.53 6.06 -13.56
C ALA A 200 -19.06 5.77 -14.97
N GLY A 201 -20.32 6.14 -15.27
CA GLY A 201 -20.97 5.88 -16.57
C GLY A 201 -21.22 4.42 -16.86
N ILE A 202 -21.50 3.60 -15.81
CA ILE A 202 -21.64 2.14 -15.89
C ILE A 202 -23.12 1.75 -15.77
N SER A 203 -23.53 0.70 -16.51
CA SER A 203 -24.87 0.11 -16.38
C SER A 203 -25.13 -0.40 -14.97
N GLU A 204 -26.28 -0.07 -14.39
CA GLU A 204 -26.70 -0.55 -13.07
C GLU A 204 -27.04 -2.05 -13.04
N GLU A 205 -27.34 -2.65 -14.19
CA GLU A 205 -27.88 -4.02 -14.29
C GLU A 205 -26.82 -5.11 -14.32
N LEU A 206 -25.60 -4.82 -14.76
CA LEU A 206 -24.56 -5.83 -14.92
C LEU A 206 -23.73 -5.99 -13.65
N PRO A 207 -23.39 -7.25 -13.26
CA PRO A 207 -22.33 -7.46 -12.29
C PRO A 207 -21.05 -6.79 -12.77
N THR A 208 -20.41 -6.03 -11.89
CA THR A 208 -19.29 -5.14 -12.25
C THR A 208 -18.00 -5.61 -11.62
N LEU A 209 -17.03 -5.94 -12.44
CA LEU A 209 -15.66 -6.28 -12.01
C LEU A 209 -14.75 -5.07 -12.17
N LEU A 210 -13.90 -4.80 -11.18
CA LEU A 210 -12.81 -3.85 -11.29
C LEU A 210 -11.50 -4.64 -11.45
N LEU A 211 -10.74 -4.37 -12.50
CA LEU A 211 -9.46 -4.99 -12.78
C LEU A 211 -8.33 -3.97 -12.67
N MET A 212 -7.38 -4.20 -11.75
CA MET A 212 -6.26 -3.30 -11.50
C MET A 212 -4.95 -4.07 -11.27
N GLY A 213 -3.87 -3.67 -11.98
CA GLY A 213 -2.52 -4.22 -11.81
C GLY A 213 -1.64 -3.49 -10.78
N GLY A 214 -2.24 -2.63 -9.94
CA GLY A 214 -1.50 -1.73 -9.06
C GLY A 214 -0.82 -0.58 -9.79
N GLY A 215 -0.16 0.33 -9.05
CA GLY A 215 0.39 1.57 -9.61
C GLY A 215 1.51 1.40 -10.66
N LEU A 216 2.15 0.25 -10.71
CA LEU A 216 3.19 -0.10 -11.69
C LEU A 216 2.63 -0.90 -12.90
N GLY A 217 1.33 -1.26 -12.89
CA GLY A 217 0.73 -2.08 -13.95
C GLY A 217 1.42 -3.44 -14.10
N LEU A 218 1.94 -4.01 -13.01
CA LEU A 218 2.55 -5.33 -12.97
C LEU A 218 1.45 -6.39 -12.86
N GLY A 219 1.65 -7.51 -13.52
CA GLY A 219 0.66 -8.59 -13.66
C GLY A 219 0.22 -8.73 -15.11
N ASP A 220 -0.18 -9.93 -15.49
CA ASP A 220 -0.67 -10.20 -16.86
C ASP A 220 -2.17 -9.88 -16.95
N MET A 221 -2.47 -8.56 -17.02
CA MET A 221 -3.85 -8.11 -17.18
C MET A 221 -4.44 -8.53 -18.54
N ASP A 222 -3.62 -8.76 -19.55
CA ASP A 222 -4.08 -9.27 -20.84
C ASP A 222 -4.55 -10.72 -20.71
N ALA A 223 -3.80 -11.56 -19.99
CA ALA A 223 -4.23 -12.93 -19.69
C ALA A 223 -5.48 -12.94 -18.77
N THR A 224 -5.54 -12.04 -17.80
CA THR A 224 -6.73 -11.88 -16.94
C THR A 224 -7.96 -11.52 -17.75
N LEU A 225 -7.88 -10.53 -18.65
CA LEU A 225 -8.98 -10.17 -19.54
C LEU A 225 -9.36 -11.33 -20.46
N ALA A 226 -8.37 -12.09 -20.98
CA ALA A 226 -8.64 -13.26 -21.82
C ALA A 226 -9.35 -14.37 -21.05
N ALA A 227 -8.99 -14.56 -19.77
CA ALA A 227 -9.66 -15.55 -18.92
C ALA A 227 -11.09 -15.14 -18.57
N LEU A 228 -11.39 -13.85 -18.41
CA LEU A 228 -12.71 -13.34 -18.15
C LEU A 228 -13.68 -13.53 -19.33
N GLU A 229 -13.20 -13.60 -20.57
CA GLU A 229 -14.02 -13.93 -21.74
C GLU A 229 -14.69 -15.33 -21.65
N GLN A 230 -14.22 -16.18 -20.73
CA GLN A 230 -14.79 -17.51 -20.50
C GLN A 230 -15.96 -17.48 -19.48
N VAL A 231 -16.23 -16.36 -18.85
CA VAL A 231 -17.39 -16.18 -17.96
C VAL A 231 -18.64 -16.07 -18.83
N GLU A 232 -19.61 -16.95 -18.63
CA GLU A 232 -20.82 -16.99 -19.47
C GLU A 232 -21.74 -15.79 -19.22
N GLN A 233 -21.87 -15.39 -17.96
CA GLN A 233 -22.68 -14.24 -17.58
C GLN A 233 -22.08 -12.94 -18.14
N ARG A 234 -22.89 -12.11 -18.78
CA ARG A 234 -22.46 -10.79 -19.23
C ARG A 234 -22.10 -9.88 -18.06
N LEU A 235 -20.92 -9.27 -18.11
CA LEU A 235 -20.33 -8.44 -17.06
C LEU A 235 -20.08 -7.00 -17.56
N ALA A 236 -19.98 -6.06 -16.63
CA ALA A 236 -19.27 -4.81 -16.81
C ALA A 236 -17.84 -4.98 -16.25
N ILE A 237 -16.82 -4.74 -17.06
CA ILE A 237 -15.40 -4.87 -16.66
C ILE A 237 -14.73 -3.52 -16.72
N LEU A 238 -14.37 -2.99 -15.57
CA LEU A 238 -13.64 -1.74 -15.42
C LEU A 238 -12.14 -2.04 -15.36
N VAL A 239 -11.39 -1.58 -16.33
CA VAL A 239 -9.95 -1.80 -16.41
C VAL A 239 -9.21 -0.51 -16.10
N VAL A 240 -8.38 -0.52 -15.05
CA VAL A 240 -7.48 0.58 -14.73
C VAL A 240 -6.05 0.21 -15.11
N ALA A 241 -5.60 0.65 -16.28
CA ALA A 241 -4.27 0.36 -16.83
C ALA A 241 -3.15 1.17 -16.16
N GLY A 242 -3.49 2.16 -15.34
CA GLY A 242 -2.52 3.04 -14.69
C GLY A 242 -1.68 3.81 -15.71
N ARG A 243 -0.35 3.86 -15.49
CA ARG A 243 0.59 4.55 -16.39
C ARG A 243 1.10 3.67 -17.54
N ASN A 244 0.46 2.54 -17.80
CA ASN A 244 0.84 1.62 -18.86
C ASN A 244 -0.03 1.85 -20.11
N ALA A 245 0.37 2.81 -20.95
CA ALA A 245 -0.36 3.18 -22.16
C ALA A 245 -0.51 2.01 -23.16
N SER A 246 0.49 1.13 -23.23
CA SER A 246 0.42 -0.07 -24.09
C SER A 246 -0.64 -1.07 -23.61
N LEU A 247 -0.78 -1.24 -22.29
CA LEU A 247 -1.84 -2.06 -21.71
C LEU A 247 -3.21 -1.44 -21.98
N GLU A 248 -3.33 -0.12 -21.81
CA GLU A 248 -4.57 0.61 -22.07
C GLU A 248 -5.05 0.40 -23.51
N GLU A 249 -4.13 0.53 -24.49
CA GLU A 249 -4.44 0.33 -25.90
C GLU A 249 -4.89 -1.11 -26.20
N ARG A 250 -4.16 -2.12 -25.67
CA ARG A 250 -4.54 -3.54 -25.86
C ARG A 250 -5.87 -3.88 -25.20
N ALA A 251 -6.12 -3.37 -23.99
CA ALA A 251 -7.39 -3.58 -23.29
C ALA A 251 -8.56 -2.95 -24.07
N ARG A 252 -8.39 -1.74 -24.61
CA ARG A 252 -9.40 -1.10 -25.48
C ARG A 252 -9.65 -1.91 -26.76
N ALA A 253 -8.60 -2.42 -27.40
CA ALA A 253 -8.72 -3.22 -28.62
C ALA A 253 -9.48 -4.53 -28.32
N ARG A 254 -9.15 -5.22 -27.24
CA ARG A 254 -9.86 -6.44 -26.79
C ARG A 254 -11.32 -6.15 -26.46
N GLY A 255 -11.61 -5.09 -25.71
CA GLY A 255 -12.95 -4.71 -25.31
C GLY A 255 -13.92 -4.48 -26.47
N LYS A 256 -13.44 -4.09 -27.67
CA LYS A 256 -14.27 -3.94 -28.87
C LYS A 256 -14.87 -5.26 -29.39
N HIS A 257 -14.26 -6.37 -29.05
CA HIS A 257 -14.67 -7.71 -29.51
C HIS A 257 -15.20 -8.59 -28.38
N SER A 258 -15.24 -8.05 -27.15
CA SER A 258 -15.75 -8.75 -25.97
C SER A 258 -17.28 -8.80 -25.97
N HIS A 259 -17.85 -9.91 -25.49
CA HIS A 259 -19.30 -9.97 -25.19
C HIS A 259 -19.63 -9.25 -23.88
N HIS A 260 -18.65 -8.90 -23.07
CA HIS A 260 -18.79 -8.06 -21.88
C HIS A 260 -18.78 -6.57 -22.23
N ALA A 261 -19.29 -5.74 -21.32
CA ALA A 261 -19.17 -4.28 -21.41
C ALA A 261 -17.84 -3.84 -20.78
N VAL A 262 -16.81 -3.57 -21.59
CA VAL A 262 -15.47 -3.24 -21.12
C VAL A 262 -15.23 -1.73 -21.14
N TYR A 263 -14.89 -1.17 -19.98
CA TYR A 263 -14.56 0.25 -19.77
C TYR A 263 -13.09 0.35 -19.40
N VAL A 264 -12.29 1.08 -20.17
CA VAL A 264 -10.84 1.17 -19.97
C VAL A 264 -10.43 2.58 -19.65
N SER A 265 -9.73 2.76 -18.56
CA SER A 265 -9.07 4.00 -18.15
C SER A 265 -7.56 3.78 -17.96
N GLY A 266 -6.79 4.83 -18.28
CA GLY A 266 -5.39 4.91 -17.92
C GLY A 266 -5.20 5.24 -16.43
N TYR A 267 -4.26 6.15 -16.14
CA TYR A 267 -4.10 6.68 -14.78
C TYR A 267 -5.28 7.56 -14.41
N THR A 268 -5.95 7.24 -13.31
CA THR A 268 -7.10 8.01 -12.81
C THR A 268 -7.02 8.23 -11.31
N HIS A 269 -7.61 9.32 -10.83
CA HIS A 269 -7.86 9.59 -9.41
C HIS A 269 -9.21 9.05 -8.93
N ASP A 270 -10.05 8.53 -9.83
CA ASP A 270 -11.41 8.06 -9.54
C ASP A 270 -11.44 6.61 -9.02
N VAL A 271 -10.27 6.01 -8.74
CA VAL A 271 -10.19 4.64 -8.21
C VAL A 271 -11.15 4.41 -7.04
N PRO A 272 -11.30 5.31 -6.06
CA PRO A 272 -12.27 5.14 -4.98
C PRO A 272 -13.72 5.03 -5.49
N VAL A 273 -14.11 5.84 -6.49
CA VAL A 273 -15.44 5.76 -7.12
C VAL A 273 -15.62 4.41 -7.82
N LEU A 274 -14.61 3.97 -8.59
CA LEU A 274 -14.64 2.67 -9.27
C LEU A 274 -14.74 1.50 -8.29
N MET A 275 -14.07 1.57 -7.13
CA MET A 275 -14.19 0.57 -6.08
C MET A 275 -15.60 0.50 -5.49
N HIS A 276 -16.27 1.63 -5.27
CA HIS A 276 -17.66 1.66 -4.82
C HIS A 276 -18.65 1.17 -5.90
N ALA A 277 -18.35 1.38 -7.18
CA ALA A 277 -19.17 0.92 -8.30
C ALA A 277 -19.09 -0.59 -8.53
N ALA A 278 -17.96 -1.23 -8.17
CA ALA A 278 -17.69 -2.62 -8.45
C ALA A 278 -18.37 -3.59 -7.47
N ASP A 279 -18.54 -4.83 -7.90
CA ASP A 279 -18.98 -5.96 -7.09
C ASP A 279 -17.81 -6.82 -6.61
N LEU A 280 -16.75 -6.91 -7.40
CA LEU A 280 -15.55 -7.69 -7.13
C LEU A 280 -14.33 -6.96 -7.70
N LEU A 281 -13.25 -6.91 -6.95
CA LEU A 281 -11.94 -6.41 -7.40
C LEU A 281 -11.02 -7.59 -7.72
N ILE A 282 -10.51 -7.61 -8.94
CA ILE A 282 -9.47 -8.55 -9.37
C ILE A 282 -8.14 -7.80 -9.41
N THR A 283 -7.18 -8.20 -8.58
CA THR A 283 -5.93 -7.46 -8.41
C THR A 283 -4.83 -8.31 -7.79
N LYS A 284 -3.61 -7.80 -7.84
CA LYS A 284 -2.50 -8.28 -7.02
C LYS A 284 -2.70 -7.87 -5.55
N PRO A 285 -2.20 -8.65 -4.58
CA PRO A 285 -2.44 -8.40 -3.16
C PRO A 285 -1.56 -7.28 -2.57
N GLY A 286 -1.57 -6.10 -3.17
CA GLY A 286 -0.94 -4.91 -2.59
C GLY A 286 -1.71 -4.42 -1.36
N ALA A 287 -1.02 -4.23 -0.24
CA ALA A 287 -1.65 -3.95 1.06
C ALA A 287 -2.55 -2.70 1.07
N LEU A 288 -2.13 -1.60 0.41
CA LEU A 288 -2.98 -0.42 0.30
C LEU A 288 -4.24 -0.67 -0.52
N THR A 289 -4.11 -1.41 -1.63
CA THR A 289 -5.27 -1.78 -2.45
C THR A 289 -6.26 -2.65 -1.66
N ILE A 290 -5.75 -3.58 -0.85
CA ILE A 290 -6.57 -4.39 0.07
C ILE A 290 -7.25 -3.49 1.10
N SER A 291 -6.52 -2.56 1.73
CA SER A 291 -7.08 -1.63 2.72
C SER A 291 -8.18 -0.74 2.12
N GLU A 292 -7.98 -0.24 0.90
CA GLU A 292 -8.97 0.56 0.16
C GLU A 292 -10.20 -0.25 -0.21
N ALA A 293 -10.02 -1.49 -0.69
CA ALA A 293 -11.12 -2.40 -0.99
C ALA A 293 -11.92 -2.74 0.26
N PHE A 294 -11.27 -2.98 1.40
CA PHE A 294 -11.94 -3.22 2.68
C PHE A 294 -12.78 -2.02 3.10
N ALA A 295 -12.25 -0.80 3.00
CA ALA A 295 -12.99 0.43 3.31
C ALA A 295 -14.20 0.62 2.37
N ALA A 296 -14.09 0.24 1.10
CA ALA A 296 -15.21 0.24 0.17
C ALA A 296 -16.19 -0.94 0.39
N GLY A 297 -15.89 -1.89 1.28
CA GLY A 297 -16.64 -3.12 1.45
C GLY A 297 -16.63 -3.98 0.17
N LEU A 298 -15.55 -3.95 -0.60
CA LEU A 298 -15.38 -4.60 -1.90
C LEU A 298 -14.66 -5.95 -1.75
N PRO A 299 -15.27 -7.08 -2.11
CA PRO A 299 -14.63 -8.38 -2.19
C PRO A 299 -13.47 -8.41 -3.18
N LEU A 300 -12.52 -9.31 -2.93
CA LEU A 300 -11.29 -9.42 -3.71
C LEU A 300 -11.12 -10.83 -4.30
N LEU A 301 -10.70 -10.90 -5.56
CA LEU A 301 -10.05 -12.05 -6.15
C LEU A 301 -8.60 -11.69 -6.39
N LEU A 302 -7.70 -12.33 -5.64
CA LEU A 302 -6.27 -12.03 -5.63
C LEU A 302 -5.52 -13.04 -6.49
N HIS A 303 -4.55 -12.56 -7.27
CA HIS A 303 -3.70 -13.40 -8.10
C HIS A 303 -2.27 -12.81 -8.20
N ASP A 304 -1.32 -13.60 -8.67
CA ASP A 304 0.05 -13.22 -8.99
C ASP A 304 0.73 -12.32 -7.94
N PRO A 305 0.80 -12.73 -6.66
CA PRO A 305 1.50 -11.97 -5.65
C PRO A 305 2.98 -11.84 -6.00
N ILE A 306 3.57 -10.68 -5.76
CA ILE A 306 5.02 -10.57 -5.69
C ILE A 306 5.47 -11.38 -4.48
N PRO A 307 6.40 -12.35 -4.65
CA PRO A 307 6.88 -13.17 -3.53
C PRO A 307 7.35 -12.31 -2.34
N GLY A 308 7.00 -12.73 -1.14
CA GLY A 308 7.29 -12.00 0.08
C GLY A 308 6.08 -11.23 0.61
N PRO A 309 6.10 -9.89 0.74
CA PRO A 309 5.04 -9.13 1.40
C PRO A 309 3.65 -9.33 0.79
N GLU A 310 3.55 -9.41 -0.54
CA GLU A 310 2.24 -9.56 -1.19
C GLU A 310 1.64 -10.96 -0.95
N THR A 311 2.47 -12.00 -0.77
CA THR A 311 2.00 -13.33 -0.38
C THR A 311 1.32 -13.29 1.00
N GLU A 312 1.96 -12.64 1.97
CA GLU A 312 1.41 -12.50 3.32
C GLU A 312 0.15 -11.62 3.34
N ASN A 313 0.12 -10.57 2.51
CA ASN A 313 -1.07 -9.74 2.33
C ASN A 313 -2.25 -10.56 1.78
N ALA A 314 -2.00 -11.49 0.81
CA ALA A 314 -3.03 -12.39 0.30
C ALA A 314 -3.54 -13.33 1.38
N VAL A 315 -2.64 -13.94 2.18
CA VAL A 315 -2.99 -14.79 3.33
C VAL A 315 -3.88 -14.03 4.31
N TYR A 316 -3.50 -12.80 4.67
CA TYR A 316 -4.31 -11.96 5.56
C TYR A 316 -5.71 -11.70 5.01
N ALA A 317 -5.83 -11.24 3.77
CA ALA A 317 -7.12 -10.91 3.17
C ALA A 317 -8.04 -12.14 3.03
N THR A 318 -7.46 -13.30 2.73
CA THR A 318 -8.20 -14.57 2.67
C THR A 318 -8.66 -15.00 4.06
N ARG A 319 -7.81 -14.89 5.08
CA ARG A 319 -8.15 -15.19 6.48
C ARG A 319 -9.26 -14.28 7.01
N CYS A 320 -9.32 -13.03 6.56
CA CYS A 320 -10.44 -12.11 6.82
C CYS A 320 -11.78 -12.60 6.23
N GLY A 321 -11.77 -13.54 5.28
CA GLY A 321 -12.95 -13.99 4.54
C GLY A 321 -13.44 -12.98 3.49
N ALA A 322 -12.62 -11.97 3.17
CA ALA A 322 -12.94 -10.91 2.22
C ALA A 322 -12.30 -11.13 0.84
N ALA A 323 -11.43 -12.11 0.71
CA ALA A 323 -10.71 -12.43 -0.51
C ALA A 323 -10.71 -13.92 -0.81
N VAL A 324 -10.68 -14.24 -2.09
CA VAL A 324 -10.25 -15.54 -2.63
C VAL A 324 -8.87 -15.32 -3.26
N TRP A 325 -7.91 -16.17 -2.94
CA TRP A 325 -6.58 -16.14 -3.56
C TRP A 325 -6.50 -17.26 -4.58
N LEU A 326 -6.39 -16.88 -5.86
CA LEU A 326 -6.25 -17.79 -6.99
C LEU A 326 -4.78 -18.21 -7.10
N HIS A 327 -4.52 -19.51 -6.92
CA HIS A 327 -3.19 -20.09 -7.03
C HIS A 327 -2.83 -20.42 -8.50
N PRO A 328 -1.52 -20.53 -8.83
CA PRO A 328 -1.09 -20.94 -10.16
C PRO A 328 -1.74 -22.25 -10.59
N GLY A 329 -2.33 -22.25 -11.80
CA GLY A 329 -3.05 -23.39 -12.35
C GLY A 329 -4.56 -23.42 -12.08
N GLU A 330 -5.07 -22.60 -11.17
CA GLU A 330 -6.52 -22.43 -10.96
C GLU A 330 -7.11 -21.52 -12.04
N ARG A 331 -8.38 -21.78 -12.38
CA ARG A 331 -9.07 -21.06 -13.45
C ARG A 331 -9.85 -19.87 -12.91
N MET A 332 -9.63 -18.71 -13.51
CA MET A 332 -10.24 -17.45 -13.07
C MET A 332 -11.76 -17.40 -13.31
N ALA A 333 -12.23 -17.83 -14.48
CA ALA A 333 -13.66 -17.73 -14.81
C ALA A 333 -14.56 -18.50 -13.82
N PRO A 334 -14.31 -19.79 -13.50
CA PRO A 334 -15.10 -20.49 -12.48
C PRO A 334 -15.04 -19.82 -11.10
N ALA A 335 -13.89 -19.27 -10.70
CA ALA A 335 -13.76 -18.57 -9.42
C ALA A 335 -14.60 -17.29 -9.39
N VAL A 336 -14.61 -16.52 -10.48
CA VAL A 336 -15.47 -15.34 -10.62
C VAL A 336 -16.94 -15.71 -10.56
N GLU A 337 -17.39 -16.73 -11.31
CA GLU A 337 -18.77 -17.19 -11.34
C GLU A 337 -19.25 -17.65 -9.96
N ASP A 338 -18.43 -18.43 -9.25
CA ASP A 338 -18.75 -18.91 -7.91
C ASP A 338 -18.84 -17.75 -6.89
N ILE A 339 -17.90 -16.81 -6.93
CA ILE A 339 -17.94 -15.62 -6.05
C ILE A 339 -19.20 -14.78 -6.32
N LEU A 340 -19.50 -14.51 -7.60
CA LEU A 340 -20.67 -13.71 -7.98
C LEU A 340 -22.00 -14.38 -7.57
N ALA A 341 -22.09 -15.70 -7.72
CA ALA A 341 -23.30 -16.44 -7.42
C ALA A 341 -23.54 -16.66 -5.91
N HIS A 342 -22.48 -16.91 -5.13
CA HIS A 342 -22.63 -17.48 -3.79
C HIS A 342 -21.96 -16.69 -2.66
N HIS A 343 -20.92 -15.90 -2.93
CA HIS A 343 -20.03 -15.41 -1.86
C HIS A 343 -20.08 -13.91 -1.60
N LEU A 344 -20.55 -13.09 -2.54
CA LEU A 344 -20.50 -11.63 -2.43
C LEU A 344 -21.05 -11.04 -1.12
N PRO A 345 -22.24 -11.46 -0.60
CA PRO A 345 -22.76 -10.83 0.62
C PRO A 345 -21.90 -11.10 1.86
N VAL A 346 -21.35 -12.31 1.97
CA VAL A 346 -20.51 -12.73 3.09
C VAL A 346 -19.15 -12.02 3.00
N MET A 347 -18.52 -12.03 1.82
CA MET A 347 -17.23 -11.38 1.59
C MET A 347 -17.31 -9.85 1.79
N ARG A 348 -18.39 -9.19 1.36
CA ARG A 348 -18.61 -7.77 1.62
C ARG A 348 -18.67 -7.42 3.11
N ARG A 349 -19.35 -8.25 3.88
CA ARG A 349 -19.42 -8.10 5.34
C ARG A 349 -18.06 -8.28 5.96
N ALA A 350 -17.33 -9.29 5.53
CA ALA A 350 -15.98 -9.58 5.98
C ALA A 350 -15.01 -8.42 5.66
N ALA A 351 -15.07 -7.86 4.45
CA ALA A 351 -14.26 -6.70 4.05
C ALA A 351 -14.51 -5.50 4.98
N ARG A 352 -15.77 -5.16 5.24
CA ARG A 352 -16.12 -4.06 6.16
C ARG A 352 -15.65 -4.31 7.60
N ASN A 353 -15.71 -5.54 8.08
CA ASN A 353 -15.25 -5.89 9.43
C ASN A 353 -13.74 -5.75 9.59
N CYS A 354 -12.98 -5.98 8.52
CA CYS A 354 -11.53 -5.83 8.49
C CYS A 354 -11.07 -4.40 8.12
N ALA A 355 -11.99 -3.52 7.71
CA ALA A 355 -11.67 -2.13 7.38
C ALA A 355 -11.14 -1.35 8.58
N ARG A 356 -10.20 -0.46 8.33
CA ARG A 356 -9.63 0.49 9.31
C ARG A 356 -9.67 1.89 8.70
N GLU A 357 -10.90 2.40 8.53
CA GLU A 357 -11.12 3.70 7.87
C GLU A 357 -10.45 4.86 8.62
N GLU A 358 -10.36 4.79 9.93
CA GLU A 358 -9.78 5.84 10.78
C GLU A 358 -8.24 5.73 10.92
N ALA A 359 -7.58 4.83 10.18
CA ALA A 359 -6.14 4.60 10.33
C ALA A 359 -5.31 5.87 10.19
N ALA A 360 -5.57 6.68 9.16
CA ALA A 360 -4.83 7.93 8.93
C ALA A 360 -5.05 8.95 10.06
N GLN A 361 -6.29 9.10 10.53
CA GLN A 361 -6.65 9.99 11.64
C GLN A 361 -5.99 9.54 12.94
N ARG A 362 -6.02 8.24 13.24
CA ARG A 362 -5.42 7.68 14.45
C ARG A 362 -3.90 7.84 14.46
N VAL A 363 -3.24 7.61 13.32
CA VAL A 363 -1.80 7.90 13.16
C VAL A 363 -1.53 9.38 13.42
N ALA A 364 -2.29 10.28 12.79
CA ALA A 364 -2.12 11.73 12.96
C ALA A 364 -2.33 12.18 14.41
N GLU A 365 -3.23 11.56 15.16
CA GLU A 365 -3.44 11.82 16.60
C GLU A 365 -2.19 11.50 17.40
N ILE A 366 -1.68 10.29 17.27
CA ILE A 366 -0.51 9.83 18.03
C ILE A 366 0.72 10.67 17.67
N LEU A 367 0.93 11.00 16.38
CA LEU A 367 2.02 11.88 15.95
C LEU A 367 1.93 13.27 16.58
N THR A 368 0.72 13.83 16.70
CA THR A 368 0.50 15.13 17.36
C THR A 368 0.81 15.05 18.86
N GLU A 369 0.41 13.97 19.53
CA GLU A 369 0.76 13.73 20.94
C GLU A 369 2.28 13.61 21.14
N MET A 370 2.99 12.96 20.22
CA MET A 370 4.47 12.85 20.26
C MET A 370 5.15 14.21 20.19
N LEU A 371 4.61 15.14 19.39
CA LEU A 371 5.13 16.52 19.31
C LEU A 371 4.90 17.31 20.61
N GLN A 372 3.80 17.06 21.32
CA GLN A 372 3.47 17.77 22.56
C GLN A 372 4.26 17.30 23.78
N ARG A 373 4.82 16.09 23.75
CA ARG A 373 5.62 15.52 24.84
C ARG A 373 7.08 15.97 24.82
N LYS A 374 7.47 16.78 23.86
CA LYS A 374 8.80 17.38 23.71
C LYS A 374 8.87 18.71 24.50
#